data_9ca18cf89935fc2b9e9360a72376e5d7
#
_entry.id   9ca18cf89935fc2b9e9360a72376e5d7
#
_cell.length_a   1.000
_cell.length_b   1.000
_cell.length_c   1.000
_cell.angle_alpha   90.00
_cell.angle_beta   90.00
_cell.angle_gamma   90.00
#
_symmetry.space_group_name_H-M   'P 1'
#
loop_
_entity.id
_entity.type
_entity.pdbx_description
1 polymer ?
#
loop_
_entity_poly.entity_id
_entity_poly.type
_entity_poly.pdbx_seq_one_letter_code
_entity_poly.pdbx_strand_id
1 'polypeptide(L)'
;IEAVDPHTVAMKIAAPSAVFLGLMARPECGYTGIISPKSIAADGSFVVPIGTGPFKWGEWKRGEYVRLAKFDAYVSPPNDGKPDGMVGSKRPLVDGVKFTAVPDASTVKAGLLAGALDAAEVPADLVPELKDSAIQLIMKRNNGKNLLYIQTRDPVLSKVGVRRAMAAALDLDDLVGAVSNGTGTANASMVSLDSIYYSGVQTKRIATDLEAAKKELADSGYKGEPIKIIANKRGNVPSYPVAVVAQAMMAQVGLNVQIEVLDYATQVDRRRSGNYQIISQSVTPRLDPALMYSFYVGNKDKNASLMWDNPKAIELMDAAYKEADQTKRQAIFDQFHELMLQEVPGIFLYDLMDLWGASKKLHGTPVWQSNARVWEVSLDD
;
A
#
# COMPACT_ATOMS: atom_id res chain seq x y z
N ILE A 1 17.44 19.76 13.66
CA ILE A 1 16.14 20.24 14.18
C ILE A 1 16.45 21.14 15.36
N GLU A 2 15.86 22.32 15.39
CA GLU A 2 16.10 23.35 16.40
C GLU A 2 14.76 23.96 16.86
N ALA A 3 14.57 24.11 18.14
CA ALA A 3 13.47 24.90 18.70
C ALA A 3 13.91 26.38 18.72
N VAL A 4 13.37 27.19 17.83
CA VAL A 4 13.72 28.61 17.69
C VAL A 4 13.06 29.44 18.80
N ASP A 5 11.82 29.09 19.13
CA ASP A 5 11.02 29.68 20.19
C ASP A 5 9.95 28.66 20.68
N PRO A 6 9.12 28.96 21.67
CA PRO A 6 8.10 28.03 22.19
C PRO A 6 7.09 27.51 21.16
N HIS A 7 6.98 28.12 20.00
CA HIS A 7 5.98 27.80 18.97
C HIS A 7 6.61 27.48 17.61
N THR A 8 7.94 27.60 17.47
CA THR A 8 8.64 27.46 16.18
C THR A 8 9.72 26.40 16.24
N VAL A 9 9.63 25.43 15.33
CA VAL A 9 10.68 24.42 15.11
C VAL A 9 11.28 24.64 13.72
N ALA A 10 12.59 24.80 13.64
CA ALA A 10 13.33 24.86 12.40
C ALA A 10 13.91 23.49 12.03
N MET A 11 13.68 23.07 10.80
CA MET A 11 14.24 21.84 10.24
C MET A 11 15.16 22.17 9.07
N LYS A 12 16.48 22.03 9.28
CA LYS A 12 17.48 22.22 8.23
C LYS A 12 17.68 20.89 7.49
N ILE A 13 17.41 20.87 6.20
CA ILE A 13 17.65 19.74 5.31
C ILE A 13 18.92 19.95 4.49
N ALA A 14 19.64 18.86 4.18
CA ALA A 14 20.96 18.95 3.50
C ALA A 14 20.85 19.36 2.03
N ALA A 15 19.71 19.11 1.40
CA ALA A 15 19.45 19.45 0.01
C ALA A 15 17.96 19.79 -0.19
N PRO A 16 17.57 20.57 -1.23
CA PRO A 16 16.17 20.77 -1.58
C PRO A 16 15.44 19.44 -1.79
N SER A 17 14.20 19.35 -1.28
CA SER A 17 13.40 18.13 -1.36
C SER A 17 11.92 18.50 -1.58
N ALA A 18 11.38 18.16 -2.74
CA ALA A 18 9.96 18.29 -3.04
C ALA A 18 9.09 17.30 -2.26
N VAL A 19 9.68 16.20 -1.77
CA VAL A 19 8.96 15.14 -1.02
C VAL A 19 9.04 15.29 0.49
N PHE A 20 9.78 16.27 1.02
CA PHE A 20 10.01 16.39 2.47
C PHE A 20 8.71 16.51 3.26
N LEU A 21 7.80 17.39 2.85
CA LEU A 21 6.50 17.54 3.51
C LEU A 21 5.62 16.28 3.35
N GLY A 22 5.67 15.62 2.18
CA GLY A 22 4.99 14.36 1.96
C GLY A 22 5.52 13.23 2.85
N LEU A 23 6.83 13.20 3.11
CA LEU A 23 7.44 12.27 4.09
C LEU A 23 6.96 12.56 5.50
N MET A 24 6.87 13.84 5.88
CA MET A 24 6.34 14.26 7.19
C MET A 24 4.85 13.89 7.36
N ALA A 25 4.09 13.93 6.29
CA ALA A 25 2.64 13.67 6.29
C ALA A 25 2.27 12.19 6.07
N ARG A 26 3.24 11.26 6.09
CA ARG A 26 3.00 9.83 5.85
C ARG A 26 2.08 9.23 6.93
N PRO A 27 0.90 8.70 6.57
CA PRO A 27 -0.04 8.14 7.54
C PRO A 27 0.38 6.76 8.05
N GLU A 28 1.07 5.98 7.22
CA GLU A 28 1.33 4.56 7.47
C GLU A 28 2.38 4.26 8.53
N CYS A 29 3.14 5.24 8.96
CA CYS A 29 4.25 5.03 9.89
C CYS A 29 4.22 5.92 11.13
N GLY A 30 3.37 6.94 11.17
CA GLY A 30 3.27 7.85 12.32
C GLY A 30 4.59 8.53 12.71
N TYR A 31 5.57 8.59 11.81
CA TYR A 31 6.94 9.05 12.11
C TYR A 31 7.04 10.49 12.62
N THR A 32 6.00 11.29 12.36
CA THR A 32 5.93 12.69 12.77
C THR A 32 4.86 12.95 13.80
N GLY A 33 4.40 11.91 14.47
CA GLY A 33 3.51 12.06 15.61
C GLY A 33 4.17 12.90 16.70
N ILE A 34 3.53 14.01 17.09
CA ILE A 34 4.00 14.88 18.16
C ILE A 34 3.54 14.27 19.48
N ILE A 35 4.49 13.95 20.35
CA ILE A 35 4.22 13.38 21.67
C ILE A 35 4.70 14.33 22.79
N SER A 36 4.03 14.25 23.92
CA SER A 36 4.46 14.99 25.11
C SER A 36 5.80 14.46 25.64
N PRO A 37 6.69 15.30 26.18
CA PRO A 37 7.86 14.84 26.93
C PRO A 37 7.51 13.85 28.05
N LYS A 38 6.32 13.95 28.64
CA LYS A 38 5.81 13.01 29.65
C LYS A 38 5.57 11.60 29.13
N SER A 39 5.57 11.40 27.81
CA SER A 39 5.52 10.07 27.18
C SER A 39 6.82 9.31 27.28
N ILE A 40 7.91 9.98 27.66
CA ILE A 40 9.26 9.43 27.73
C ILE A 40 9.76 9.52 29.18
N ALA A 41 10.22 8.40 29.73
CA ALA A 41 10.82 8.36 31.05
C ALA A 41 12.26 8.96 31.03
N ALA A 42 12.85 9.18 32.21
CA ALA A 42 14.19 9.74 32.32
C ALA A 42 15.31 8.87 31.69
N ASP A 43 15.07 7.56 31.58
CA ASP A 43 15.97 6.61 30.92
C ASP A 43 15.77 6.51 29.40
N GLY A 44 14.86 7.34 28.82
CA GLY A 44 14.52 7.33 27.40
C GLY A 44 13.48 6.29 27.00
N SER A 45 12.98 5.47 27.92
CA SER A 45 11.94 4.49 27.63
C SER A 45 10.58 5.15 27.40
N PHE A 46 9.78 4.55 26.51
CA PHE A 46 8.40 5.00 26.26
C PHE A 46 7.46 4.49 27.36
N VAL A 47 6.70 5.40 27.97
CA VAL A 47 5.82 5.11 29.10
C VAL A 47 4.35 5.03 28.67
N VAL A 48 3.85 6.11 28.08
CA VAL A 48 2.44 6.23 27.72
C VAL A 48 2.26 7.18 26.52
N PRO A 49 1.37 6.87 25.57
CA PRO A 49 1.12 7.76 24.44
C PRO A 49 0.31 8.98 24.87
N ILE A 50 0.96 10.13 24.96
CA ILE A 50 0.31 11.44 25.17
C ILE A 50 0.56 12.27 23.91
N GLY A 51 -0.43 12.33 23.05
CA GLY A 51 -0.36 13.04 21.77
C GLY A 51 -1.22 14.32 21.77
N THR A 52 -1.41 14.87 20.59
CA THR A 52 -2.20 16.08 20.32
C THR A 52 -3.55 15.78 19.66
N GLY A 53 -4.00 14.53 19.67
CA GLY A 53 -5.22 14.07 19.01
C GLY A 53 -6.49 14.25 19.84
N PRO A 54 -7.67 13.96 19.23
CA PRO A 54 -8.99 14.14 19.86
C PRO A 54 -9.33 13.07 20.91
N PHE A 55 -8.52 12.03 21.05
CA PHE A 55 -8.73 10.97 22.04
C PHE A 55 -7.51 10.82 22.94
N LYS A 56 -7.78 10.49 24.20
CA LYS A 56 -6.78 10.20 25.23
C LYS A 56 -6.55 8.69 25.32
N TRP A 57 -5.35 8.32 25.75
CA TRP A 57 -5.05 6.96 26.17
C TRP A 57 -5.97 6.51 27.29
N GLY A 58 -6.57 5.34 27.14
CA GLY A 58 -7.36 4.68 28.17
C GLY A 58 -6.62 3.46 28.71
N GLU A 59 -6.73 2.34 28.03
CA GLU A 59 -6.19 1.05 28.48
C GLU A 59 -5.64 0.23 27.30
N TRP A 60 -4.62 -0.55 27.56
CA TRP A 60 -4.11 -1.56 26.65
C TRP A 60 -4.04 -2.93 27.30
N LYS A 61 -4.85 -3.86 26.84
CA LYS A 61 -4.76 -5.27 27.18
C LYS A 61 -4.08 -6.00 26.03
N ARG A 62 -2.81 -6.37 26.22
CA ARG A 62 -1.99 -6.96 25.17
C ARG A 62 -2.65 -8.18 24.57
N GLY A 63 -2.71 -8.26 23.23
CA GLY A 63 -3.32 -9.35 22.48
C GLY A 63 -4.85 -9.32 22.43
N GLU A 64 -5.53 -8.40 23.15
CA GLU A 64 -6.97 -8.32 23.16
C GLU A 64 -7.48 -6.97 22.60
N TYR A 65 -7.16 -5.84 23.25
CA TYR A 65 -7.67 -4.53 22.82
C TYR A 65 -6.83 -3.35 23.28
N VAL A 66 -7.06 -2.22 22.60
CA VAL A 66 -6.66 -0.88 23.05
C VAL A 66 -7.94 -0.03 23.19
N ARG A 67 -8.07 0.71 24.29
CA ARG A 67 -9.14 1.69 24.50
C ARG A 67 -8.60 3.11 24.49
N LEU A 68 -9.34 3.97 23.82
CA LEU A 68 -9.14 5.42 23.84
C LEU A 68 -10.42 6.06 24.38
N ALA A 69 -10.28 7.14 25.15
CA ALA A 69 -11.39 7.93 25.65
C ALA A 69 -11.42 9.31 24.98
N LYS A 70 -12.57 9.88 24.79
CA LYS A 70 -12.74 11.25 24.30
C LYS A 70 -11.90 12.23 25.11
N PHE A 71 -11.33 13.19 24.43
CA PHE A 71 -10.64 14.33 25.04
C PHE A 71 -11.55 15.57 24.97
N ASP A 72 -12.33 15.83 26.03
CA ASP A 72 -13.33 16.89 26.03
C ASP A 72 -12.75 18.29 25.80
N ALA A 73 -11.50 18.52 26.23
CA ALA A 73 -10.80 19.78 26.03
C ALA A 73 -10.12 19.89 24.66
N TYR A 74 -10.30 18.90 23.77
CA TYR A 74 -9.72 18.96 22.43
C TYR A 74 -10.42 20.02 21.58
N VAL A 75 -9.61 20.88 20.96
CA VAL A 75 -10.08 21.87 19.99
C VAL A 75 -9.72 21.37 18.59
N SER A 76 -10.75 21.05 17.82
CA SER A 76 -10.56 20.65 16.42
C SER A 76 -9.98 21.83 15.61
N PRO A 77 -9.03 21.60 14.70
CA PRO A 77 -8.60 22.63 13.77
C PRO A 77 -9.79 23.27 13.05
N PRO A 78 -9.76 24.59 12.80
CA PRO A 78 -10.81 25.26 12.06
C PRO A 78 -10.83 24.70 10.64
N ASN A 79 -11.98 24.21 10.22
CA ASN A 79 -12.29 23.76 8.89
C ASN A 79 -13.79 23.92 8.67
N ASP A 80 -14.28 23.90 7.46
CA ASP A 80 -15.69 23.91 7.07
C ASP A 80 -16.50 22.66 7.54
N GLY A 81 -16.02 21.98 8.57
CA GLY A 81 -16.67 20.83 9.22
C GLY A 81 -16.40 19.50 8.54
N LYS A 82 -15.52 19.45 7.54
CA LYS A 82 -15.21 18.24 6.79
C LYS A 82 -13.80 17.70 7.10
N PRO A 83 -13.63 16.41 7.25
CA PRO A 83 -12.30 15.81 7.30
C PRO A 83 -11.67 15.84 5.89
N ASP A 84 -10.35 16.11 5.84
CA ASP A 84 -9.55 16.00 4.64
C ASP A 84 -8.41 14.99 4.90
N GLY A 85 -8.62 13.77 4.48
CA GLY A 85 -7.71 12.67 4.82
C GLY A 85 -7.54 12.51 6.33
N MET A 86 -6.29 12.64 6.81
CA MET A 86 -5.94 12.63 8.23
C MET A 86 -5.86 14.04 8.85
N VAL A 87 -6.21 15.07 8.10
CA VAL A 87 -6.24 16.49 8.53
C VAL A 87 -7.66 17.06 8.46
N GLY A 88 -7.82 18.37 8.59
CA GLY A 88 -9.11 19.04 8.62
C GLY A 88 -9.82 18.88 9.95
N SER A 89 -11.15 18.85 9.94
CA SER A 89 -11.95 18.66 11.16
C SER A 89 -11.66 17.29 11.80
N LYS A 90 -11.51 17.30 13.14
CA LYS A 90 -11.17 16.09 13.92
C LYS A 90 -12.01 15.98 15.20
N ARG A 91 -13.29 16.31 15.14
CA ARG A 91 -14.15 16.27 16.32
C ARG A 91 -14.34 14.83 16.81
N PRO A 92 -14.13 14.55 18.10
CA PRO A 92 -14.49 13.26 18.71
C PRO A 92 -16.00 13.24 18.97
N LEU A 93 -16.76 12.59 18.09
CA LEU A 93 -18.22 12.54 18.17
C LEU A 93 -18.73 11.32 18.97
N VAL A 94 -17.84 10.41 19.34
CA VAL A 94 -18.10 9.27 20.24
C VAL A 94 -17.34 9.45 21.55
N ASP A 95 -17.83 8.83 22.64
CA ASP A 95 -17.22 8.94 23.97
C ASP A 95 -15.91 8.18 24.11
N GLY A 96 -15.69 7.19 23.27
CA GLY A 96 -14.45 6.42 23.21
C GLY A 96 -14.40 5.47 22.04
N VAL A 97 -13.23 4.88 21.87
CA VAL A 97 -12.96 3.89 20.81
C VAL A 97 -12.26 2.68 21.42
N LYS A 98 -12.70 1.49 21.04
CA LYS A 98 -12.06 0.24 21.41
C LYS A 98 -11.57 -0.48 20.16
N PHE A 99 -10.27 -0.55 19.97
CA PHE A 99 -9.64 -1.38 18.93
C PHE A 99 -9.47 -2.79 19.47
N THR A 100 -10.17 -3.75 18.90
CA THR A 100 -10.12 -5.16 19.32
C THR A 100 -9.32 -5.96 18.30
N ALA A 101 -8.38 -6.79 18.77
CA ALA A 101 -7.62 -7.70 17.93
C ALA A 101 -8.49 -8.92 17.59
N VAL A 102 -8.94 -9.04 16.34
CA VAL A 102 -9.73 -10.18 15.83
C VAL A 102 -9.04 -10.73 14.60
N PRO A 103 -8.18 -11.78 14.73
CA PRO A 103 -7.38 -12.26 13.62
C PRO A 103 -8.15 -13.10 12.58
N ASP A 104 -9.30 -13.64 12.96
CA ASP A 104 -10.11 -14.53 12.10
C ASP A 104 -11.23 -13.77 11.41
N ALA A 105 -11.28 -13.86 10.07
CA ALA A 105 -12.24 -13.13 9.24
C ALA A 105 -13.69 -13.57 9.46
N SER A 106 -13.96 -14.86 9.76
CA SER A 106 -15.29 -15.36 10.06
C SER A 106 -15.79 -14.79 11.40
N THR A 107 -14.90 -14.63 12.37
CA THR A 107 -15.18 -13.99 13.66
C THR A 107 -15.46 -12.50 13.47
N VAL A 108 -14.72 -11.81 12.60
CA VAL A 108 -15.01 -10.40 12.23
C VAL A 108 -16.41 -10.29 11.63
N LYS A 109 -16.74 -11.12 10.64
CA LYS A 109 -18.07 -11.16 10.03
C LYS A 109 -19.18 -11.39 11.08
N ALA A 110 -19.04 -12.40 11.92
CA ALA A 110 -20.01 -12.69 12.99
C ALA A 110 -20.15 -11.51 13.95
N GLY A 111 -19.04 -10.88 14.34
CA GLY A 111 -19.03 -9.71 15.23
C GLY A 111 -19.75 -8.50 14.64
N LEU A 112 -19.57 -8.24 13.34
CA LEU A 112 -20.29 -7.18 12.63
C LEU A 112 -21.80 -7.47 12.57
N LEU A 113 -22.18 -8.68 12.18
CA LEU A 113 -23.59 -9.06 12.06
C LEU A 113 -24.32 -9.07 13.41
N ALA A 114 -23.64 -9.43 14.49
CA ALA A 114 -24.18 -9.43 15.86
C ALA A 114 -24.14 -8.05 16.55
N GLY A 115 -23.53 -7.02 15.91
CA GLY A 115 -23.34 -5.69 16.51
C GLY A 115 -22.32 -5.66 17.66
N ALA A 116 -21.44 -6.66 17.75
CA ALA A 116 -20.32 -6.68 18.69
C ALA A 116 -19.12 -5.85 18.18
N LEU A 117 -19.08 -5.59 16.89
CA LEU A 117 -18.14 -4.69 16.20
C LEU A 117 -18.95 -3.64 15.43
N ASP A 118 -18.65 -2.36 15.64
CA ASP A 118 -19.28 -1.27 14.90
C ASP A 118 -18.69 -1.09 13.51
N ALA A 119 -17.40 -1.36 13.36
CA ALA A 119 -16.71 -1.36 12.08
C ALA A 119 -15.48 -2.26 12.13
N ALA A 120 -15.13 -2.88 11.00
CA ALA A 120 -13.92 -3.69 10.84
C ALA A 120 -13.48 -3.76 9.39
N GLU A 121 -12.18 -3.94 9.16
CA GLU A 121 -11.63 -4.34 7.87
C GLU A 121 -12.15 -5.74 7.52
N VAL A 122 -12.55 -5.94 6.27
CA VAL A 122 -13.03 -7.23 5.75
C VAL A 122 -12.25 -7.61 4.50
N PRO A 123 -11.86 -8.88 4.34
CA PRO A 123 -11.23 -9.33 3.11
C PRO A 123 -12.23 -9.36 1.95
N ALA A 124 -11.72 -9.29 0.71
CA ALA A 124 -12.53 -9.16 -0.49
C ALA A 124 -13.49 -10.35 -0.72
N ASP A 125 -13.15 -11.54 -0.26
CA ASP A 125 -13.99 -12.74 -0.36
C ASP A 125 -15.25 -12.68 0.52
N LEU A 126 -15.27 -11.87 1.57
CA LEU A 126 -16.47 -11.64 2.38
C LEU A 126 -17.38 -10.54 1.85
N VAL A 127 -16.93 -9.71 0.90
CA VAL A 127 -17.73 -8.60 0.35
C VAL A 127 -19.05 -9.09 -0.27
N PRO A 128 -19.11 -10.16 -1.09
CA PRO A 128 -20.37 -10.66 -1.63
C PRO A 128 -21.38 -11.07 -0.56
N GLU A 129 -20.93 -11.71 0.52
CA GLU A 129 -21.81 -12.16 1.60
C GLU A 129 -22.33 -11.02 2.48
N LEU A 130 -21.55 -9.93 2.63
CA LEU A 130 -21.95 -8.77 3.41
C LEU A 130 -22.82 -7.78 2.65
N LYS A 131 -22.76 -7.78 1.32
CA LYS A 131 -23.46 -6.84 0.44
C LYS A 131 -24.96 -6.77 0.68
N ASP A 132 -25.59 -7.92 0.90
CA ASP A 132 -27.04 -8.03 1.11
C ASP A 132 -27.42 -8.17 2.58
N SER A 133 -26.50 -7.88 3.51
CA SER A 133 -26.69 -8.00 4.95
C SER A 133 -27.13 -6.68 5.61
N ALA A 134 -27.26 -6.71 6.95
CA ALA A 134 -27.51 -5.52 7.76
C ALA A 134 -26.29 -4.58 7.88
N ILE A 135 -25.17 -4.92 7.24
CA ILE A 135 -23.90 -4.19 7.28
C ILE A 135 -23.82 -3.24 6.08
N GLN A 136 -23.32 -2.03 6.30
CA GLN A 136 -22.88 -1.16 5.20
C GLN A 136 -21.44 -1.50 4.80
N LEU A 137 -21.19 -1.59 3.51
CA LEU A 137 -19.84 -1.76 2.97
C LEU A 137 -19.25 -0.39 2.64
N ILE A 138 -18.07 -0.13 3.17
CA ILE A 138 -17.25 1.04 2.87
C ILE A 138 -16.09 0.56 2.00
N MET A 139 -16.13 0.91 0.73
CA MET A 139 -15.11 0.54 -0.24
C MET A 139 -14.46 1.81 -0.78
N LYS A 140 -13.19 2.00 -0.46
CA LYS A 140 -12.41 3.17 -0.87
C LYS A 140 -11.09 2.70 -1.48
N ARG A 141 -10.74 3.23 -2.65
CA ARG A 141 -9.40 3.02 -3.18
C ARG A 141 -8.38 3.70 -2.27
N ASN A 142 -7.25 3.04 -2.07
CA ASN A 142 -6.11 3.65 -1.44
C ASN A 142 -4.90 3.66 -2.39
N ASN A 143 -3.81 4.35 -2.02
CA ASN A 143 -2.63 4.47 -2.87
C ASN A 143 -1.64 3.31 -2.71
N GLY A 144 -2.05 2.22 -2.06
CA GLY A 144 -1.28 0.99 -2.01
C GLY A 144 -1.31 0.25 -3.33
N LYS A 145 -0.33 -0.62 -3.55
CA LYS A 145 -0.19 -1.37 -4.80
C LYS A 145 -0.11 -2.86 -4.54
N ASN A 146 -0.69 -3.65 -5.44
CA ASN A 146 -0.37 -5.06 -5.57
C ASN A 146 0.49 -5.28 -6.80
N LEU A 147 1.50 -6.13 -6.70
CA LEU A 147 2.46 -6.34 -7.77
C LEU A 147 3.19 -7.68 -7.66
N LEU A 148 3.77 -8.09 -8.79
CA LEU A 148 4.84 -9.08 -8.86
C LEU A 148 6.19 -8.35 -8.83
N TYR A 149 6.91 -8.51 -7.75
CA TYR A 149 8.22 -7.93 -7.50
C TYR A 149 9.29 -8.80 -8.13
N ILE A 150 10.05 -8.31 -9.10
CA ILE A 150 10.98 -9.12 -9.91
C ILE A 150 12.43 -8.86 -9.52
N GLN A 151 13.23 -9.91 -9.33
CA GLN A 151 14.68 -9.80 -9.19
C GLN A 151 15.34 -9.69 -10.57
N THR A 152 15.57 -8.46 -11.01
CA THR A 152 16.13 -8.19 -12.34
C THR A 152 17.59 -8.64 -12.53
N ARG A 153 18.29 -9.03 -11.46
CA ARG A 153 19.63 -9.62 -11.50
C ARG A 153 19.64 -11.16 -11.46
N ASP A 154 18.48 -11.80 -11.38
CA ASP A 154 18.38 -13.26 -11.50
C ASP A 154 18.81 -13.71 -12.90
N PRO A 155 19.53 -14.84 -13.06
CA PRO A 155 20.03 -15.28 -14.38
C PRO A 155 18.96 -15.47 -15.45
N VAL A 156 17.74 -15.86 -15.06
CA VAL A 156 16.60 -16.01 -15.98
C VAL A 156 15.91 -14.68 -16.19
N LEU A 157 15.61 -13.98 -15.08
CA LEU A 157 14.84 -12.74 -15.09
C LEU A 157 15.65 -11.48 -15.43
N SER A 158 16.98 -11.58 -15.60
CA SER A 158 17.79 -10.50 -16.20
C SER A 158 17.46 -10.30 -17.69
N LYS A 159 16.96 -11.34 -18.35
CA LYS A 159 16.52 -11.30 -19.75
C LYS A 159 15.20 -10.52 -19.85
N VAL A 160 15.24 -9.33 -20.47
CA VAL A 160 14.05 -8.47 -20.60
C VAL A 160 12.91 -9.16 -21.38
N GLY A 161 13.22 -9.98 -22.38
CA GLY A 161 12.22 -10.74 -23.15
C GLY A 161 11.41 -11.70 -22.26
N VAL A 162 12.03 -12.36 -21.27
CA VAL A 162 11.30 -13.19 -20.30
C VAL A 162 10.31 -12.33 -19.50
N ARG A 163 10.74 -11.17 -19.01
CA ARG A 163 9.86 -10.28 -18.22
C ARG A 163 8.72 -9.68 -19.06
N ARG A 164 9.00 -9.34 -20.34
CA ARG A 164 7.96 -8.89 -21.29
C ARG A 164 6.96 -10.01 -21.59
N ALA A 165 7.45 -11.23 -21.84
CA ALA A 165 6.59 -12.39 -22.02
C ALA A 165 5.68 -12.63 -20.81
N MET A 166 6.22 -12.51 -19.59
CA MET A 166 5.42 -12.58 -18.36
C MET A 166 4.32 -11.53 -18.34
N ALA A 167 4.64 -10.28 -18.66
CA ALA A 167 3.67 -9.19 -18.64
C ALA A 167 2.59 -9.35 -19.72
N ALA A 168 2.98 -9.74 -20.95
CA ALA A 168 2.05 -9.97 -22.06
C ALA A 168 1.17 -11.24 -21.89
N ALA A 169 1.60 -12.18 -21.04
CA ALA A 169 0.80 -13.36 -20.69
C ALA A 169 -0.32 -13.06 -19.70
N LEU A 170 -0.28 -11.92 -19.00
CA LEU A 170 -1.26 -11.58 -17.98
C LEU A 170 -2.40 -10.73 -18.55
N ASP A 171 -3.62 -11.25 -18.50
CA ASP A 171 -4.80 -10.40 -18.57
C ASP A 171 -5.02 -9.74 -17.21
N LEU A 172 -4.70 -8.44 -17.13
CA LEU A 172 -4.75 -7.72 -15.85
C LEU A 172 -6.16 -7.54 -15.35
N ASP A 173 -7.15 -7.35 -16.24
CA ASP A 173 -8.54 -7.13 -15.82
C ASP A 173 -9.13 -8.42 -15.27
N ASP A 174 -8.90 -9.56 -15.94
CA ASP A 174 -9.32 -10.88 -15.49
C ASP A 174 -8.62 -11.29 -14.19
N LEU A 175 -7.28 -11.08 -14.11
CA LEU A 175 -6.52 -11.37 -12.90
C LEU A 175 -7.07 -10.56 -11.71
N VAL A 176 -7.20 -9.24 -11.88
CA VAL A 176 -7.65 -8.34 -10.80
C VAL A 176 -9.09 -8.65 -10.41
N GLY A 177 -9.97 -8.90 -11.38
CA GLY A 177 -11.34 -9.33 -11.12
C GLY A 177 -11.41 -10.58 -10.24
N ALA A 178 -10.60 -11.59 -10.59
CA ALA A 178 -10.56 -12.87 -9.87
C ALA A 178 -10.03 -12.74 -8.43
N VAL A 179 -8.94 -11.99 -8.22
CA VAL A 179 -8.30 -11.91 -6.90
C VAL A 179 -8.91 -10.87 -5.96
N SER A 180 -9.69 -9.93 -6.49
CA SER A 180 -10.36 -8.87 -5.72
C SER A 180 -11.88 -9.10 -5.59
N ASN A 181 -12.41 -10.21 -6.09
CA ASN A 181 -13.87 -10.43 -6.21
C ASN A 181 -14.59 -9.23 -6.86
N GLY A 182 -13.98 -8.66 -7.90
CA GLY A 182 -14.53 -7.53 -8.67
C GLY A 182 -14.47 -6.16 -7.97
N THR A 183 -13.83 -6.05 -6.81
CA THR A 183 -13.70 -4.76 -6.09
C THR A 183 -12.52 -3.92 -6.59
N GLY A 184 -11.50 -4.56 -7.19
CA GLY A 184 -10.29 -3.91 -7.68
C GLY A 184 -10.44 -3.32 -9.08
N THR A 185 -9.56 -2.37 -9.41
CA THR A 185 -9.40 -1.80 -10.77
C THR A 185 -7.96 -1.96 -11.20
N ALA A 186 -7.72 -2.58 -12.35
CA ALA A 186 -6.39 -2.81 -12.89
C ALA A 186 -5.61 -1.49 -13.08
N ASN A 187 -4.35 -1.49 -12.67
CA ASN A 187 -3.46 -0.35 -12.82
C ASN A 187 -2.01 -0.84 -12.95
N ALA A 188 -1.48 -0.81 -14.16
CA ALA A 188 -0.11 -1.21 -14.48
C ALA A 188 0.94 -0.15 -14.09
N SER A 189 0.53 1.02 -13.59
CA SER A 189 1.43 2.10 -13.20
C SER A 189 1.82 2.03 -11.72
N MET A 190 3.02 2.53 -11.40
CA MET A 190 3.39 2.84 -10.01
C MET A 190 2.61 4.03 -9.45
N VAL A 191 2.10 4.91 -10.31
CA VAL A 191 1.24 6.03 -9.92
C VAL A 191 -0.17 5.51 -9.66
N SER A 192 -0.77 5.90 -8.53
CA SER A 192 -2.12 5.48 -8.17
C SER A 192 -3.17 6.20 -9.01
N LEU A 193 -4.30 5.53 -9.29
CA LEU A 193 -5.41 6.05 -10.09
C LEU A 193 -5.96 7.39 -9.56
N ASP A 194 -5.94 7.59 -8.23
CA ASP A 194 -6.44 8.81 -7.59
C ASP A 194 -5.35 9.88 -7.38
N SER A 195 -4.13 9.66 -7.91
CA SER A 195 -3.06 10.62 -7.84
C SER A 195 -3.26 11.76 -8.83
N ILE A 196 -2.93 13.00 -8.43
CA ILE A 196 -2.89 14.15 -9.35
C ILE A 196 -1.87 13.97 -10.50
N TYR A 197 -0.98 12.99 -10.39
CA TYR A 197 0.02 12.63 -11.40
C TYR A 197 -0.40 11.44 -12.27
N TYR A 198 -1.65 10.95 -12.15
CA TYR A 198 -2.15 9.91 -13.02
C TYR A 198 -2.64 10.52 -14.35
N SER A 199 -1.81 10.46 -15.37
CA SER A 199 -2.07 11.03 -16.70
C SER A 199 -2.47 9.95 -17.72
N GLY A 200 -2.76 10.36 -18.95
CA GLY A 200 -2.97 9.44 -20.08
C GLY A 200 -1.76 8.53 -20.36
N VAL A 201 -0.54 8.94 -19.96
CA VAL A 201 0.65 8.07 -20.08
C VAL A 201 0.56 6.91 -19.11
N GLN A 202 0.13 7.13 -17.88
CA GLN A 202 -0.02 6.08 -16.86
C GLN A 202 -1.11 5.07 -17.19
N THR A 203 -2.04 5.38 -18.09
CA THR A 203 -3.04 4.40 -18.57
C THR A 203 -2.46 3.34 -19.50
N LYS A 204 -1.28 3.61 -20.10
CA LYS A 204 -0.62 2.65 -20.98
C LYS A 204 -0.22 1.39 -20.19
N ARG A 205 -0.37 0.25 -20.83
CA ARG A 205 0.08 -1.05 -20.29
C ARG A 205 0.52 -1.97 -21.43
N ILE A 206 1.31 -2.98 -21.12
CA ILE A 206 1.57 -4.06 -22.06
C ILE A 206 0.24 -4.77 -22.30
N ALA A 207 -0.15 -4.87 -23.55
CA ALA A 207 -1.37 -5.56 -23.94
C ALA A 207 -1.22 -7.07 -23.70
N THR A 208 -2.30 -7.71 -23.29
CA THR A 208 -2.38 -9.18 -23.25
C THR A 208 -2.31 -9.72 -24.67
N ASP A 209 -1.23 -10.45 -24.96
CA ASP A 209 -1.02 -11.07 -26.27
C ASP A 209 -0.16 -12.34 -26.09
N LEU A 210 -0.82 -13.49 -26.12
CA LEU A 210 -0.17 -14.78 -25.88
C LEU A 210 0.81 -15.15 -27.01
N GLU A 211 0.55 -14.75 -28.24
CA GLU A 211 1.46 -15.05 -29.36
C GLU A 211 2.70 -14.15 -29.30
N ALA A 212 2.53 -12.85 -29.02
CA ALA A 212 3.65 -11.96 -28.75
C ALA A 212 4.48 -12.44 -27.55
N ALA A 213 3.82 -12.90 -26.48
CA ALA A 213 4.49 -13.43 -25.30
C ALA A 213 5.33 -14.69 -25.62
N LYS A 214 4.77 -15.64 -26.39
CA LYS A 214 5.53 -16.83 -26.86
C LYS A 214 6.73 -16.45 -27.69
N LYS A 215 6.58 -15.47 -28.58
CA LYS A 215 7.67 -14.96 -29.43
C LYS A 215 8.77 -14.32 -28.58
N GLU A 216 8.42 -13.39 -27.66
CA GLU A 216 9.38 -12.77 -26.74
C GLU A 216 10.14 -13.81 -25.91
N LEU A 217 9.42 -14.85 -25.46
CA LEU A 217 10.01 -15.92 -24.67
C LEU A 217 11.02 -16.74 -25.49
N ALA A 218 10.66 -17.11 -26.71
CA ALA A 218 11.54 -17.82 -27.62
C ALA A 218 12.80 -17.00 -27.99
N ASP A 219 12.61 -15.72 -28.35
CA ASP A 219 13.68 -14.80 -28.69
C ASP A 219 14.62 -14.52 -27.51
N SER A 220 14.14 -14.62 -26.27
CA SER A 220 14.92 -14.45 -25.04
C SER A 220 15.91 -15.60 -24.78
N GLY A 221 15.75 -16.72 -25.48
CA GLY A 221 16.53 -17.94 -25.24
C GLY A 221 16.20 -18.64 -23.91
N TYR A 222 14.99 -18.47 -23.42
CA TYR A 222 14.45 -19.24 -22.28
C TYR A 222 14.25 -20.71 -22.68
N LYS A 223 14.65 -21.66 -21.81
CA LYS A 223 14.63 -23.09 -22.11
C LYS A 223 13.78 -23.92 -21.15
N GLY A 224 12.86 -23.26 -20.42
CA GLY A 224 12.00 -23.94 -19.45
C GLY A 224 12.59 -23.96 -18.04
N GLU A 225 13.57 -23.12 -17.74
CA GLU A 225 14.12 -22.97 -16.39
C GLU A 225 13.00 -22.60 -15.41
N PRO A 226 12.95 -23.21 -14.21
CA PRO A 226 11.91 -22.90 -13.24
C PRO A 226 12.04 -21.46 -12.72
N ILE A 227 10.92 -20.76 -12.68
CA ILE A 227 10.77 -19.41 -12.12
C ILE A 227 9.90 -19.50 -10.87
N LYS A 228 10.43 -19.14 -9.71
CA LYS A 228 9.72 -19.21 -8.45
C LYS A 228 9.02 -17.90 -8.10
N ILE A 229 7.73 -17.98 -7.77
CA ILE A 229 6.97 -16.89 -7.16
C ILE A 229 6.81 -17.20 -5.66
N ILE A 230 7.46 -16.41 -4.82
CA ILE A 230 7.23 -16.44 -3.38
C ILE A 230 5.90 -15.75 -3.08
N ALA A 231 5.06 -16.41 -2.28
CA ALA A 231 3.78 -15.90 -1.83
C ALA A 231 3.51 -16.24 -0.36
N ASN A 232 2.64 -15.48 0.31
CA ASN A 232 2.15 -15.78 1.65
C ASN A 232 0.61 -15.89 1.67
N LYS A 233 0.08 -16.56 2.69
CA LYS A 233 -1.36 -16.83 2.85
C LYS A 233 -2.01 -15.96 3.93
N ARG A 234 -1.55 -14.72 4.13
CA ARG A 234 -2.23 -13.79 5.04
C ARG A 234 -3.59 -13.39 4.46
N GLY A 235 -4.63 -13.40 5.30
CA GLY A 235 -6.01 -13.19 4.87
C GLY A 235 -6.32 -11.79 4.34
N ASN A 236 -5.56 -10.78 4.76
CA ASN A 236 -5.78 -9.39 4.37
C ASN A 236 -4.98 -8.93 3.13
N VAL A 237 -4.20 -9.81 2.52
CA VAL A 237 -3.44 -9.50 1.29
C VAL A 237 -3.52 -10.66 0.31
N PRO A 238 -3.84 -10.41 -0.97
CA PRO A 238 -4.06 -11.47 -1.97
C PRO A 238 -2.75 -12.00 -2.58
N SER A 239 -1.68 -12.15 -1.77
CA SER A 239 -0.37 -12.59 -2.26
C SER A 239 -0.44 -13.98 -2.90
N TYR A 240 -1.03 -14.95 -2.20
CA TYR A 240 -1.16 -16.31 -2.72
C TYR A 240 -2.16 -16.43 -3.88
N PRO A 241 -3.39 -15.88 -3.81
CA PRO A 241 -4.31 -15.88 -4.95
C PRO A 241 -3.72 -15.26 -6.23
N VAL A 242 -3.02 -14.13 -6.11
CA VAL A 242 -2.32 -13.50 -7.24
C VAL A 242 -1.29 -14.44 -7.85
N ALA A 243 -0.47 -15.10 -7.03
CA ALA A 243 0.55 -16.04 -7.52
C ALA A 243 -0.09 -17.21 -8.28
N VAL A 244 -1.23 -17.75 -7.81
CA VAL A 244 -1.95 -18.85 -8.45
C VAL A 244 -2.50 -18.44 -9.82
N VAL A 245 -3.18 -17.32 -9.91
CA VAL A 245 -3.74 -16.84 -11.18
C VAL A 245 -2.62 -16.47 -12.16
N ALA A 246 -1.58 -15.77 -11.70
CA ALA A 246 -0.43 -15.43 -12.53
C ALA A 246 0.30 -16.68 -13.05
N GLN A 247 0.50 -17.71 -12.22
CA GLN A 247 1.08 -18.98 -12.64
C GLN A 247 0.28 -19.62 -13.78
N ALA A 248 -1.05 -19.69 -13.62
CA ALA A 248 -1.93 -20.29 -14.61
C ALA A 248 -1.89 -19.55 -15.96
N MET A 249 -1.90 -18.22 -15.94
CA MET A 249 -1.82 -17.40 -17.15
C MET A 249 -0.45 -17.52 -17.82
N MET A 250 0.64 -17.44 -17.06
CA MET A 250 2.01 -17.56 -17.59
C MET A 250 2.30 -18.95 -18.15
N ALA A 251 1.69 -19.99 -17.62
CA ALA A 251 1.84 -21.35 -18.15
C ALA A 251 1.32 -21.49 -19.60
N GLN A 252 0.34 -20.68 -20.02
CA GLN A 252 -0.23 -20.72 -21.38
C GLN A 252 0.79 -20.33 -22.47
N VAL A 253 1.84 -19.61 -22.09
CA VAL A 253 2.90 -19.21 -23.01
C VAL A 253 4.18 -20.04 -22.85
N GLY A 254 4.16 -21.06 -21.99
CA GLY A 254 5.29 -21.97 -21.80
C GLY A 254 6.26 -21.56 -20.68
N LEU A 255 5.91 -20.61 -19.82
CA LEU A 255 6.68 -20.25 -18.63
C LEU A 255 6.51 -21.32 -17.53
N ASN A 256 7.62 -21.86 -17.04
CA ASN A 256 7.65 -22.86 -15.96
C ASN A 256 7.64 -22.16 -14.59
N VAL A 257 6.47 -21.69 -14.17
CA VAL A 257 6.30 -20.95 -12.91
C VAL A 257 5.95 -21.91 -11.78
N GLN A 258 6.66 -21.79 -10.66
CA GLN A 258 6.45 -22.55 -9.43
C GLN A 258 6.13 -21.61 -8.25
N ILE A 259 5.19 -21.99 -7.40
CA ILE A 259 4.83 -21.18 -6.23
C ILE A 259 5.55 -21.74 -4.99
N GLU A 260 6.28 -20.87 -4.30
CA GLU A 260 6.90 -21.15 -3.00
C GLU A 260 6.12 -20.39 -1.91
N VAL A 261 5.41 -21.11 -1.05
CA VAL A 261 4.63 -20.49 0.04
C VAL A 261 5.51 -20.32 1.26
N LEU A 262 5.69 -19.09 1.72
CA LEU A 262 6.46 -18.74 2.91
C LEU A 262 5.59 -17.95 3.89
N ASP A 263 5.96 -17.95 5.18
CA ASP A 263 5.44 -16.95 6.11
C ASP A 263 5.95 -15.55 5.74
N TYR A 264 5.24 -14.52 6.22
CA TYR A 264 5.54 -13.15 5.82
C TYR A 264 6.91 -12.66 6.29
N ALA A 265 7.39 -13.08 7.46
CA ALA A 265 8.70 -12.66 7.98
C ALA A 265 9.81 -13.21 7.08
N THR A 266 9.74 -14.51 6.74
CA THR A 266 10.67 -15.16 5.81
C THR A 266 10.62 -14.52 4.41
N GLN A 267 9.43 -14.19 3.89
CA GLN A 267 9.30 -13.48 2.62
C GLN A 267 10.01 -12.11 2.65
N VAL A 268 9.86 -11.36 3.74
CA VAL A 268 10.54 -10.07 3.94
C VAL A 268 12.06 -10.24 3.99
N ASP A 269 12.56 -11.25 4.68
CA ASP A 269 14.00 -11.54 4.75
C ASP A 269 14.59 -11.96 3.41
N ARG A 270 13.86 -12.77 2.63
CA ARG A 270 14.22 -13.11 1.25
C ARG A 270 14.32 -11.86 0.38
N ARG A 271 13.36 -10.94 0.49
CA ARG A 271 13.39 -9.66 -0.23
C ARG A 271 14.59 -8.81 0.19
N ARG A 272 14.82 -8.67 1.49
CA ARG A 272 15.93 -7.84 2.03
C ARG A 272 17.30 -8.34 1.60
N SER A 273 17.47 -9.65 1.57
CA SER A 273 18.73 -10.28 1.11
C SER A 273 18.89 -10.34 -0.41
N GLY A 274 17.85 -10.02 -1.19
CA GLY A 274 17.83 -10.21 -2.64
C GLY A 274 17.70 -11.66 -3.10
N ASN A 275 17.46 -12.62 -2.18
CA ASN A 275 17.37 -14.04 -2.46
C ASN A 275 15.95 -14.47 -2.85
N TYR A 276 15.53 -14.05 -4.03
CA TYR A 276 14.22 -14.36 -4.62
C TYR A 276 14.31 -14.23 -6.16
N GLN A 277 13.36 -14.78 -6.87
CA GLN A 277 13.13 -14.52 -8.29
C GLN A 277 11.94 -13.57 -8.47
N ILE A 278 10.78 -13.97 -7.96
CA ILE A 278 9.57 -13.13 -7.95
C ILE A 278 8.95 -13.20 -6.56
N ILE A 279 8.38 -12.09 -6.11
CA ILE A 279 7.55 -12.03 -4.91
C ILE A 279 6.19 -11.43 -5.27
N SER A 280 5.12 -12.16 -4.99
CA SER A 280 3.77 -11.60 -5.01
C SER A 280 3.52 -10.87 -3.69
N GLN A 281 3.34 -9.55 -3.75
CA GLN A 281 3.15 -8.74 -2.55
C GLN A 281 2.26 -7.52 -2.76
N SER A 282 1.75 -7.00 -1.64
CA SER A 282 1.12 -5.69 -1.57
C SER A 282 2.03 -4.71 -0.83
N VAL A 283 1.93 -3.45 -1.20
CA VAL A 283 2.69 -2.33 -0.61
C VAL A 283 1.72 -1.29 -0.09
N THR A 284 1.98 -0.83 1.11
CA THR A 284 1.17 0.19 1.78
C THR A 284 1.09 1.49 0.98
N PRO A 285 0.03 2.27 1.18
CA PRO A 285 -0.20 3.53 0.47
C PRO A 285 0.98 4.49 0.51
N ARG A 286 1.21 5.18 -0.60
CA ARG A 286 2.13 6.31 -0.71
C ARG A 286 1.40 7.44 -1.41
N LEU A 287 1.27 8.59 -0.76
CA LEU A 287 0.55 9.73 -1.30
C LEU A 287 1.30 10.38 -2.48
N ASP A 288 2.62 10.35 -2.42
CA ASP A 288 3.47 10.90 -3.47
C ASP A 288 4.10 9.77 -4.31
N PRO A 289 3.97 9.79 -5.65
CA PRO A 289 4.55 8.75 -6.50
C PRO A 289 6.06 8.58 -6.36
N ALA A 290 6.83 9.64 -6.10
CA ALA A 290 8.27 9.50 -5.88
C ALA A 290 8.59 8.62 -4.67
N LEU A 291 7.75 8.62 -3.63
CA LEU A 291 7.88 7.73 -2.48
C LEU A 291 7.54 6.29 -2.82
N MET A 292 6.69 6.06 -3.83
CA MET A 292 6.44 4.72 -4.35
C MET A 292 7.64 4.24 -5.17
N TYR A 293 8.14 5.05 -6.10
CA TYR A 293 9.32 4.71 -6.90
C TYR A 293 10.55 4.43 -6.05
N SER A 294 10.82 5.22 -5.01
CA SER A 294 11.99 5.03 -4.14
C SER A 294 12.00 3.70 -3.38
N PHE A 295 10.85 3.06 -3.25
CA PHE A 295 10.75 1.73 -2.64
C PHE A 295 11.31 0.62 -3.57
N TYR A 296 11.39 0.90 -4.87
CA TYR A 296 11.76 -0.07 -5.90
C TYR A 296 13.04 0.26 -6.65
N VAL A 297 13.35 1.56 -6.80
CA VAL A 297 14.42 2.07 -7.66
C VAL A 297 15.62 2.49 -6.84
N GLY A 298 16.80 2.11 -7.28
CA GLY A 298 18.07 2.53 -6.68
C GLY A 298 19.19 1.52 -6.86
N ASN A 299 20.35 1.81 -6.28
CA ASN A 299 21.53 0.97 -6.39
C ASN A 299 21.38 -0.32 -5.56
N LYS A 300 21.28 -1.46 -6.25
CA LYS A 300 21.12 -2.80 -5.63
C LYS A 300 22.36 -3.29 -4.90
N ASP A 301 23.56 -2.75 -5.19
CA ASP A 301 24.77 -3.10 -4.44
C ASP A 301 24.75 -2.49 -3.03
N LYS A 302 24.03 -1.38 -2.87
CA LYS A 302 23.82 -0.73 -1.56
C LYS A 302 22.59 -1.25 -0.85
N ASN A 303 21.58 -1.70 -1.61
CA ASN A 303 20.33 -2.22 -1.06
C ASN A 303 19.77 -3.33 -1.96
N ALA A 304 20.08 -4.57 -1.61
CA ALA A 304 19.64 -5.76 -2.36
C ALA A 304 18.11 -5.93 -2.44
N SER A 305 17.36 -5.24 -1.56
CA SER A 305 15.89 -5.29 -1.57
C SER A 305 15.27 -4.54 -2.73
N LEU A 306 16.01 -3.71 -3.47
CA LEU A 306 15.48 -2.94 -4.58
C LEU A 306 15.22 -3.85 -5.80
N MET A 307 14.24 -3.45 -6.59
CA MET A 307 13.80 -4.19 -7.78
C MET A 307 14.55 -3.71 -9.04
N TRP A 308 14.78 -2.42 -9.16
CA TRP A 308 15.22 -1.76 -10.39
C TRP A 308 16.42 -0.84 -10.16
N ASP A 309 17.54 -1.16 -10.77
CA ASP A 309 18.82 -0.45 -10.66
C ASP A 309 19.30 0.16 -11.99
N ASN A 310 18.36 0.42 -12.91
CA ASN A 310 18.66 1.13 -14.16
C ASN A 310 19.13 2.55 -13.86
N PRO A 311 20.29 3.02 -14.41
CA PRO A 311 20.81 4.36 -14.16
C PRO A 311 19.85 5.48 -14.53
N LYS A 312 19.08 5.33 -15.62
CA LYS A 312 18.07 6.34 -16.02
C LYS A 312 16.89 6.38 -15.07
N ALA A 313 16.45 5.25 -14.53
CA ALA A 313 15.41 5.23 -13.50
C ALA A 313 15.88 5.90 -12.21
N ILE A 314 17.13 5.71 -11.81
CA ILE A 314 17.74 6.38 -10.65
C ILE A 314 17.81 7.90 -10.88
N GLU A 315 18.25 8.34 -12.07
CA GLU A 315 18.26 9.77 -12.45
C GLU A 315 16.87 10.39 -12.37
N LEU A 316 15.85 9.72 -12.92
CA LEU A 316 14.46 10.19 -12.88
C LEU A 316 13.93 10.26 -11.45
N MET A 317 14.28 9.29 -10.60
CA MET A 317 13.90 9.31 -9.19
C MET A 317 14.52 10.50 -8.47
N ASP A 318 15.81 10.76 -8.66
CA ASP A 318 16.50 11.90 -8.07
C ASP A 318 15.93 13.24 -8.57
N ALA A 319 15.53 13.32 -9.84
CA ALA A 319 14.85 14.48 -10.37
C ALA A 319 13.46 14.69 -9.73
N ALA A 320 12.65 13.62 -9.58
CA ALA A 320 11.34 13.69 -8.96
C ALA A 320 11.38 14.10 -7.48
N TYR A 321 12.48 13.79 -6.77
CA TYR A 321 12.70 14.22 -5.38
C TYR A 321 13.01 15.71 -5.26
N LYS A 322 13.60 16.34 -6.28
CA LYS A 322 14.03 17.75 -6.27
C LYS A 322 13.03 18.68 -6.92
N GLU A 323 12.28 18.21 -7.93
CA GLU A 323 11.37 19.04 -8.71
C GLU A 323 10.09 19.33 -7.93
N ALA A 324 9.79 20.61 -7.71
CA ALA A 324 8.58 21.07 -7.01
C ALA A 324 7.46 21.53 -7.98
N ASP A 325 7.81 21.86 -9.24
CA ASP A 325 6.82 22.24 -10.23
C ASP A 325 6.01 21.02 -10.67
N GLN A 326 4.70 21.08 -10.53
CA GLN A 326 3.81 19.94 -10.79
C GLN A 326 3.88 19.47 -12.25
N THR A 327 3.96 20.38 -13.22
CA THR A 327 3.98 20.02 -14.64
C THR A 327 5.28 19.32 -15.02
N LYS A 328 6.41 19.84 -14.56
CA LYS A 328 7.72 19.20 -14.78
C LYS A 328 7.81 17.85 -14.11
N ARG A 329 7.26 17.76 -12.90
CA ARG A 329 7.21 16.51 -12.13
C ARG A 329 6.33 15.47 -12.80
N GLN A 330 5.19 15.88 -13.40
CA GLN A 330 4.37 15.01 -14.25
C GLN A 330 5.18 14.42 -15.40
N ALA A 331 5.93 15.25 -16.12
CA ALA A 331 6.77 14.78 -17.23
C ALA A 331 7.85 13.76 -16.79
N ILE A 332 8.36 13.88 -15.55
CA ILE A 332 9.28 12.88 -14.98
C ILE A 332 8.55 11.57 -14.74
N PHE A 333 7.37 11.57 -14.15
CA PHE A 333 6.60 10.34 -13.91
C PHE A 333 6.13 9.69 -15.21
N ASP A 334 5.84 10.46 -16.25
CA ASP A 334 5.53 9.95 -17.58
C ASP A 334 6.72 9.18 -18.17
N GLN A 335 7.92 9.76 -18.13
CA GLN A 335 9.15 9.09 -18.56
C GLN A 335 9.45 7.83 -17.74
N PHE A 336 9.22 7.86 -16.43
CA PHE A 336 9.35 6.69 -15.56
C PHE A 336 8.46 5.56 -16.03
N HIS A 337 7.18 5.85 -16.28
CA HIS A 337 6.22 4.86 -16.69
C HIS A 337 6.58 4.23 -18.03
N GLU A 338 6.97 5.04 -19.01
CA GLU A 338 7.40 4.54 -20.34
C GLU A 338 8.64 3.65 -20.24
N LEU A 339 9.63 4.04 -19.45
CA LEU A 339 10.82 3.23 -19.21
C LEU A 339 10.48 1.93 -18.47
N MET A 340 9.56 1.98 -17.52
CA MET A 340 9.10 0.80 -16.80
C MET A 340 8.39 -0.20 -17.73
N LEU A 341 7.56 0.26 -18.67
CA LEU A 341 6.93 -0.62 -19.67
C LEU A 341 7.94 -1.25 -20.63
N GLN A 342 9.02 -0.54 -20.94
CA GLN A 342 10.10 -1.07 -21.79
C GLN A 342 10.92 -2.16 -21.10
N GLU A 343 11.22 -1.99 -19.80
CA GLU A 343 12.15 -2.87 -19.08
C GLU A 343 11.48 -3.92 -18.21
N VAL A 344 10.22 -3.70 -17.84
CA VAL A 344 9.43 -4.57 -16.97
C VAL A 344 10.21 -5.00 -15.72
N PRO A 345 10.67 -4.05 -14.90
CA PRO A 345 11.40 -4.39 -13.67
C PRO A 345 10.50 -5.05 -12.61
N GLY A 346 9.20 -4.91 -12.74
CA GLY A 346 8.14 -5.54 -11.97
C GLY A 346 6.82 -5.40 -12.70
N ILE A 347 5.81 -6.15 -12.32
CA ILE A 347 4.49 -6.09 -12.92
C ILE A 347 3.51 -5.56 -11.87
N PHE A 348 3.07 -4.32 -12.03
CA PHE A 348 2.04 -3.70 -11.20
C PHE A 348 0.68 -4.18 -11.68
N LEU A 349 -0.20 -4.52 -10.75
CA LEU A 349 -1.47 -5.17 -11.06
C LEU A 349 -2.65 -4.23 -10.82
N TYR A 350 -2.78 -3.68 -9.61
CA TYR A 350 -3.88 -2.79 -9.25
C TYR A 350 -3.60 -1.98 -7.99
N ASP A 351 -4.40 -0.93 -7.77
CA ASP A 351 -4.44 -0.18 -6.53
C ASP A 351 -5.24 -0.94 -5.48
N LEU A 352 -4.75 -0.95 -4.25
CA LEU A 352 -5.45 -1.60 -3.15
C LEU A 352 -6.74 -0.85 -2.78
N MET A 353 -7.63 -1.58 -2.14
CA MET A 353 -8.89 -1.07 -1.62
C MET A 353 -8.91 -1.17 -0.10
N ASP A 354 -9.39 -0.12 0.55
CA ASP A 354 -9.87 -0.20 1.92
C ASP A 354 -11.28 -0.80 1.87
N LEU A 355 -11.41 -2.03 2.34
CA LEU A 355 -12.67 -2.76 2.38
C LEU A 355 -13.09 -2.90 3.84
N TRP A 356 -14.15 -2.21 4.24
CA TRP A 356 -14.67 -2.23 5.60
C TRP A 356 -16.14 -2.55 5.62
N GLY A 357 -16.52 -3.40 6.57
CA GLY A 357 -17.91 -3.56 6.99
C GLY A 357 -18.18 -2.65 8.18
N ALA A 358 -19.32 -2.00 8.21
CA ALA A 358 -19.71 -1.16 9.34
C ALA A 358 -21.21 -1.30 9.65
N SER A 359 -21.58 -1.11 10.90
CA SER A 359 -22.98 -0.99 11.32
C SER A 359 -23.67 0.12 10.53
N LYS A 360 -24.92 -0.06 10.18
CA LYS A 360 -25.75 1.01 9.57
C LYS A 360 -26.00 2.19 10.51
N LYS A 361 -25.78 1.99 11.82
CA LYS A 361 -25.81 3.05 12.83
C LYS A 361 -24.57 3.95 12.83
N LEU A 362 -23.50 3.51 12.15
CA LEU A 362 -22.25 4.26 12.09
C LEU A 362 -22.31 5.28 10.94
N HIS A 363 -22.10 6.54 11.28
CA HIS A 363 -21.99 7.65 10.33
C HIS A 363 -20.54 8.13 10.23
N GLY A 364 -20.15 8.62 9.06
CA GLY A 364 -18.78 9.01 8.75
C GLY A 364 -18.00 7.87 8.09
N THR A 365 -16.72 8.09 7.89
CA THR A 365 -15.82 7.09 7.23
C THR A 365 -14.71 6.70 8.20
N PRO A 366 -14.73 5.49 8.77
CA PRO A 366 -13.80 5.07 9.81
C PRO A 366 -12.42 4.68 9.29
N VAL A 367 -12.14 4.85 8.00
CA VAL A 367 -10.89 4.46 7.34
C VAL A 367 -10.42 5.50 6.34
N TRP A 368 -9.10 5.67 6.24
CA TRP A 368 -8.45 6.43 5.17
C TRP A 368 -7.05 5.89 4.93
N GLN A 369 -6.72 5.52 3.67
CA GLN A 369 -5.41 5.01 3.26
C GLN A 369 -4.90 3.89 4.20
N SER A 370 -5.74 2.88 4.43
CA SER A 370 -5.49 1.72 5.31
C SER A 370 -5.30 2.06 6.80
N ASN A 371 -5.61 3.29 7.22
CA ASN A 371 -5.53 3.69 8.62
C ASN A 371 -6.93 3.95 9.19
N ALA A 372 -7.17 3.48 10.43
CA ALA A 372 -8.38 3.79 11.13
C ALA A 372 -8.48 5.31 11.41
N ARG A 373 -9.62 5.89 11.06
CA ARG A 373 -9.94 7.30 11.28
C ARG A 373 -11.20 7.40 12.15
N VAL A 374 -11.03 7.59 13.43
CA VAL A 374 -12.09 7.48 14.44
C VAL A 374 -12.64 8.83 14.92
N TRP A 375 -12.24 9.93 14.28
CA TRP A 375 -12.86 11.26 14.45
C TRP A 375 -13.82 11.54 13.29
N GLU A 376 -14.75 12.44 13.50
CA GLU A 376 -15.89 12.70 12.61
C GLU A 376 -16.70 11.42 12.31
N VAL A 377 -16.75 10.52 13.30
CA VAL A 377 -17.52 9.28 13.27
C VAL A 377 -18.48 9.30 14.45
N SER A 378 -19.75 9.04 14.20
CA SER A 378 -20.80 8.95 15.23
C SER A 378 -21.59 7.66 15.09
N LEU A 379 -22.30 7.29 16.13
CA LEU A 379 -23.24 6.18 16.16
C LEU A 379 -24.63 6.71 16.53
N ASP A 380 -25.65 6.19 15.88
CA ASP A 380 -27.04 6.36 16.32
C ASP A 380 -27.27 5.52 17.58
N ASP A 381 -28.18 5.98 18.44
CA ASP A 381 -28.60 5.31 19.68
C ASP A 381 -29.23 3.91 19.45
#